data_4ecd8664641232da8bd83fcb4c12dada
#
_entry.id   4ecd8664641232da8bd83fcb4c12dada
#
_cell.length_a   1.000
_cell.length_b   1.000
_cell.length_c   1.000
_cell.angle_alpha   90.00
_cell.angle_beta   90.00
_cell.angle_gamma   90.00
#
_symmetry.space_group_name_H-M   'P 1'
#
loop_
_entity.id
_entity.type
_entity.pdbx_description
1 polymer ?
#
loop_
_entity_poly.entity_id
_entity_poly.type
_entity_poly.pdbx_seq_one_letter_code
_entity_poly.pdbx_strand_id
1 'polypeptide(L)'
;ELPYADVQALRQAYAFTDLQSFLDLYYAGCSVLRTEQDFFDLAWAYFQRAAADHVVRVEPFFDPQTHTDRGIGFDVFMPGFMRAAERAQKELGMSCGWIMCFLRHLPEEDALRTLEAVLPWRGHFIGVGLDSSERGNPPEKFTRVFARAAELGLHRVAHAGEEGPPDYVRSALDILGAERIDHGVRSIEDPALMQRLAREQVPLTVCPLSNVKLCVFPDLERHNVAQLMDAGLCVTVNSDDPAYFGGYVN
;
A
#
# COMPACT_ATOMS: atom_id res chain seq x y z
N GLU A 1 -19.26 13.53 9.73
CA GLU A 1 -18.34 14.57 10.26
C GLU A 1 -17.16 13.88 10.91
N LEU A 2 -15.94 14.41 10.69
CA LEU A 2 -14.76 13.90 11.36
C LEU A 2 -14.78 14.36 12.84
N PRO A 3 -14.25 13.56 13.79
CA PRO A 3 -14.34 13.86 15.24
C PRO A 3 -13.33 14.92 15.71
N TYR A 4 -12.99 15.89 14.85
CA TYR A 4 -12.01 16.95 15.15
C TYR A 4 -12.68 18.31 15.17
N ALA A 5 -12.44 19.09 16.21
CA ALA A 5 -13.05 20.40 16.41
C ALA A 5 -12.64 21.43 15.34
N ASP A 6 -11.40 21.31 14.83
CA ASP A 6 -10.83 22.22 13.85
C ASP A 6 -9.62 21.57 13.12
N VAL A 7 -9.06 22.29 12.15
CA VAL A 7 -7.89 21.85 11.38
C VAL A 7 -6.66 21.67 12.25
N GLN A 8 -6.51 22.41 13.35
CA GLN A 8 -5.38 22.28 14.24
C GLN A 8 -5.45 20.99 15.06
N ALA A 9 -6.64 20.63 15.54
CA ALA A 9 -6.90 19.35 16.20
C ALA A 9 -6.63 18.17 15.27
N LEU A 10 -7.06 18.27 14.00
CA LEU A 10 -6.76 17.27 12.97
C LEU A 10 -5.24 17.14 12.74
N ARG A 11 -4.52 18.26 12.60
CA ARG A 11 -3.05 18.24 12.44
C ARG A 11 -2.32 17.59 13.62
N GLN A 12 -2.82 17.77 14.83
CA GLN A 12 -2.25 17.12 16.02
C GLN A 12 -2.42 15.61 15.99
N ALA A 13 -3.50 15.11 15.40
CA ALA A 13 -3.75 13.68 15.23
C ALA A 13 -2.76 13.00 14.26
N TYR A 14 -2.01 13.78 13.47
CA TYR A 14 -0.91 13.26 12.61
C TYR A 14 0.40 12.99 13.39
N ALA A 15 0.40 13.12 14.71
CA ALA A 15 1.51 12.71 15.56
C ALA A 15 1.38 11.20 15.87
N PHE A 16 1.68 10.37 14.87
CA PHE A 16 1.56 8.92 14.98
C PHE A 16 2.57 8.33 15.97
N THR A 17 2.19 7.23 16.61
CA THR A 17 3.04 6.47 17.55
C THR A 17 3.40 5.08 17.02
N ASP A 18 2.65 4.60 16.03
CA ASP A 18 2.79 3.31 15.35
C ASP A 18 1.87 3.27 14.12
N LEU A 19 1.94 2.17 13.37
CA LEU A 19 1.08 1.92 12.20
C LEU A 19 -0.42 1.96 12.57
N GLN A 20 -0.82 1.41 13.72
CA GLN A 20 -2.24 1.37 14.08
C GLN A 20 -2.82 2.77 14.29
N SER A 21 -2.07 3.68 14.94
CA SER A 21 -2.51 5.06 15.16
C SER A 21 -2.70 5.85 13.85
N PHE A 22 -1.90 5.52 12.81
CA PHE A 22 -2.10 6.04 11.46
C PHE A 22 -3.36 5.46 10.83
N LEU A 23 -3.53 4.13 10.85
CA LEU A 23 -4.66 3.44 10.24
C LEU A 23 -6.00 3.92 10.80
N ASP A 24 -6.09 4.17 12.10
CA ASP A 24 -7.30 4.70 12.74
C ASP A 24 -7.69 6.06 12.15
N LEU A 25 -6.72 6.95 11.94
CA LEU A 25 -6.94 8.24 11.31
C LEU A 25 -7.26 8.10 9.81
N TYR A 26 -6.54 7.22 9.11
CA TYR A 26 -6.71 6.95 7.69
C TYR A 26 -8.12 6.47 7.37
N TYR A 27 -8.61 5.44 8.08
CA TYR A 27 -9.96 4.92 7.87
C TYR A 27 -11.04 5.92 8.25
N ALA A 28 -10.85 6.72 9.28
CA ALA A 28 -11.75 7.83 9.59
C ALA A 28 -11.79 8.86 8.44
N GLY A 29 -10.64 9.19 7.87
CA GLY A 29 -10.51 10.06 6.70
C GLY A 29 -11.22 9.50 5.47
N CYS A 30 -11.09 8.21 5.19
CA CYS A 30 -11.78 7.55 4.07
C CYS A 30 -13.31 7.69 4.11
N SER A 31 -13.90 7.96 5.28
CA SER A 31 -15.35 8.12 5.45
C SER A 31 -15.95 9.28 4.65
N VAL A 32 -15.17 10.25 4.23
CA VAL A 32 -15.63 11.39 3.41
C VAL A 32 -15.80 11.04 1.93
N LEU A 33 -15.17 9.96 1.46
CA LEU A 33 -15.27 9.49 0.08
C LEU A 33 -16.57 8.71 -0.13
N ARG A 34 -17.51 9.27 -0.89
CA ARG A 34 -18.88 8.74 -1.03
C ARG A 34 -19.36 8.65 -2.46
N THR A 35 -18.83 9.47 -3.35
CA THR A 35 -19.27 9.59 -4.74
C THR A 35 -18.10 9.29 -5.69
N GLU A 36 -18.41 8.92 -6.92
CA GLU A 36 -17.42 8.78 -7.98
C GLU A 36 -16.49 10.00 -8.06
N GLN A 37 -17.07 11.20 -7.89
CA GLN A 37 -16.29 12.43 -7.99
C GLN A 37 -15.28 12.57 -6.84
N ASP A 38 -15.61 12.14 -5.63
CA ASP A 38 -14.67 12.18 -4.49
C ASP A 38 -13.44 11.31 -4.76
N PHE A 39 -13.64 10.12 -5.31
CA PHE A 39 -12.54 9.21 -5.68
C PHE A 39 -11.71 9.73 -6.85
N PHE A 40 -12.37 10.35 -7.83
CA PHE A 40 -11.67 11.03 -8.91
C PHE A 40 -10.82 12.19 -8.37
N ASP A 41 -11.37 13.05 -7.55
CA ASP A 41 -10.69 14.24 -7.02
C ASP A 41 -9.46 13.84 -6.15
N LEU A 42 -9.61 12.81 -5.32
CA LEU A 42 -8.53 12.26 -4.52
C LEU A 42 -7.36 11.78 -5.41
N ALA A 43 -7.66 10.89 -6.35
CA ALA A 43 -6.65 10.31 -7.23
C ALA A 43 -6.03 11.39 -8.14
N TRP A 44 -6.84 12.30 -8.67
CA TRP A 44 -6.35 13.39 -9.52
C TRP A 44 -5.41 14.35 -8.77
N ALA A 45 -5.74 14.71 -7.53
CA ALA A 45 -4.87 15.54 -6.71
C ALA A 45 -3.51 14.89 -6.45
N TYR A 46 -3.49 13.56 -6.20
CA TYR A 46 -2.25 12.80 -6.09
C TYR A 46 -1.45 12.81 -7.39
N PHE A 47 -2.07 12.50 -8.54
CA PHE A 47 -1.38 12.46 -9.83
C PHE A 47 -0.76 13.81 -10.20
N GLN A 48 -1.47 14.92 -9.95
CA GLN A 48 -0.94 16.26 -10.19
C GLN A 48 0.32 16.53 -9.34
N ARG A 49 0.29 16.10 -8.08
CA ARG A 49 1.43 16.29 -7.18
C ARG A 49 2.61 15.39 -7.57
N ALA A 50 2.39 14.13 -7.89
CA ALA A 50 3.41 13.20 -8.36
C ALA A 50 4.03 13.69 -9.69
N ALA A 51 3.23 14.23 -10.61
CA ALA A 51 3.74 14.80 -11.86
C ALA A 51 4.63 16.03 -11.62
N ALA A 52 4.34 16.86 -10.62
CA ALA A 52 5.20 17.98 -10.24
C ALA A 52 6.59 17.52 -9.75
N ASP A 53 6.67 16.30 -9.22
CA ASP A 53 7.91 15.62 -8.82
C ASP A 53 8.52 14.78 -9.96
N HIS A 54 8.05 14.97 -11.21
CA HIS A 54 8.52 14.27 -12.42
C HIS A 54 8.29 12.75 -12.40
N VAL A 55 7.33 12.26 -11.63
CA VAL A 55 6.93 10.85 -11.65
C VAL A 55 6.23 10.54 -12.97
N VAL A 56 6.68 9.50 -13.67
CA VAL A 56 6.15 9.10 -14.99
C VAL A 56 5.29 7.82 -14.92
N ARG A 57 5.40 7.07 -13.81
CA ARG A 57 4.61 5.88 -13.53
C ARG A 57 4.31 5.77 -12.05
N VAL A 58 3.08 5.38 -11.73
CA VAL A 58 2.63 5.11 -10.37
C VAL A 58 1.91 3.76 -10.30
N GLU A 59 2.03 3.09 -9.17
CA GLU A 59 1.32 1.85 -8.85
C GLU A 59 0.61 2.00 -7.50
N PRO A 60 -0.47 2.80 -7.46
CA PRO A 60 -1.18 3.05 -6.21
C PRO A 60 -1.94 1.83 -5.75
N PHE A 61 -2.03 1.67 -4.44
CA PHE A 61 -2.92 0.72 -3.78
C PHE A 61 -4.31 1.30 -3.61
N PHE A 62 -5.32 0.43 -3.58
CA PHE A 62 -6.68 0.77 -3.16
C PHE A 62 -7.32 -0.40 -2.43
N ASP A 63 -8.12 -0.07 -1.39
CA ASP A 63 -8.69 -1.02 -0.45
C ASP A 63 -10.21 -1.07 -0.58
N PRO A 64 -10.77 -1.95 -1.43
CA PRO A 64 -12.22 -2.01 -1.62
C PRO A 64 -13.00 -2.19 -0.32
N GLN A 65 -12.48 -3.01 0.61
CA GLN A 65 -13.16 -3.34 1.87
C GLN A 65 -13.41 -2.12 2.74
N THR A 66 -12.50 -1.13 2.73
CA THR A 66 -12.68 0.16 3.41
C THR A 66 -13.94 0.90 2.93
N HIS A 67 -14.35 0.69 1.69
CA HIS A 67 -15.48 1.37 1.08
C HIS A 67 -16.73 0.51 1.05
N THR A 68 -16.63 -0.77 0.68
CA THR A 68 -17.77 -1.69 0.58
C THR A 68 -18.46 -1.92 1.92
N ASP A 69 -17.72 -1.96 3.02
CA ASP A 69 -18.26 -2.08 4.38
C ASP A 69 -19.14 -0.88 4.77
N ARG A 70 -18.96 0.26 4.09
CA ARG A 70 -19.79 1.47 4.26
C ARG A 70 -20.90 1.57 3.23
N GLY A 71 -21.11 0.54 2.40
CA GLY A 71 -22.11 0.52 1.33
C GLY A 71 -21.71 1.27 0.06
N ILE A 72 -20.42 1.60 -0.12
CA ILE A 72 -19.89 2.22 -1.35
C ILE A 72 -19.34 1.10 -2.25
N GLY A 73 -20.05 0.79 -3.32
CA GLY A 73 -19.71 -0.32 -4.22
C GLY A 73 -18.63 0.01 -5.24
N PHE A 74 -18.15 -1.03 -5.94
CA PHE A 74 -17.15 -0.90 -7.01
C PHE A 74 -17.63 0.02 -8.16
N ASP A 75 -18.91 0.07 -8.40
CA ASP A 75 -19.56 0.94 -9.40
C ASP A 75 -19.48 2.44 -9.05
N VAL A 76 -19.11 2.76 -7.82
CA VAL A 76 -18.90 4.13 -7.35
C VAL A 76 -17.43 4.53 -7.46
N PHE A 77 -16.52 3.76 -6.86
CA PHE A 77 -15.11 4.20 -6.77
C PHE A 77 -14.28 3.83 -8.01
N MET A 78 -14.52 2.69 -8.66
CA MET A 78 -13.72 2.30 -9.82
C MET A 78 -13.81 3.30 -10.99
N PRO A 79 -15.00 3.80 -11.39
CA PRO A 79 -15.07 4.81 -12.43
C PRO A 79 -14.29 6.09 -12.10
N GLY A 80 -14.31 6.53 -10.84
CA GLY A 80 -13.55 7.69 -10.38
C GLY A 80 -12.04 7.50 -10.56
N PHE A 81 -11.50 6.36 -10.10
CA PHE A 81 -10.09 6.00 -10.26
C PHE A 81 -9.68 5.86 -11.72
N MET A 82 -10.50 5.20 -12.54
CA MET A 82 -10.22 5.02 -13.96
C MET A 82 -10.16 6.35 -14.71
N ARG A 83 -11.15 7.22 -14.52
CA ARG A 83 -11.16 8.57 -15.12
C ARG A 83 -9.93 9.38 -14.73
N ALA A 84 -9.53 9.31 -13.45
CA ALA A 84 -8.35 10.01 -12.98
C ALA A 84 -7.08 9.47 -13.64
N ALA A 85 -6.92 8.14 -13.76
CA ALA A 85 -5.77 7.52 -14.42
C ALA A 85 -5.72 7.83 -15.94
N GLU A 86 -6.86 7.77 -16.63
CA GLU A 86 -6.96 8.16 -18.05
C GLU A 86 -6.56 9.62 -18.26
N ARG A 87 -7.01 10.50 -17.37
CA ARG A 87 -6.66 11.91 -17.42
C ARG A 87 -5.17 12.13 -17.14
N ALA A 88 -4.60 11.41 -16.16
CA ALA A 88 -3.16 11.48 -15.86
C ALA A 88 -2.31 11.04 -17.05
N GLN A 89 -2.70 9.95 -17.73
CA GLN A 89 -2.04 9.50 -18.94
C GLN A 89 -2.09 10.56 -20.05
N LYS A 90 -3.25 11.18 -20.25
CA LYS A 90 -3.50 12.14 -21.33
C LYS A 90 -2.84 13.49 -21.09
N GLU A 91 -2.96 14.03 -19.87
CA GLU A 91 -2.56 15.42 -19.56
C GLU A 91 -1.18 15.53 -18.92
N LEU A 92 -0.75 14.47 -18.19
CA LEU A 92 0.51 14.47 -17.44
C LEU A 92 1.55 13.48 -18.03
N GLY A 93 1.16 12.65 -19.01
CA GLY A 93 2.04 11.62 -19.57
C GLY A 93 2.38 10.50 -18.56
N MET A 94 1.61 10.40 -17.47
CA MET A 94 1.86 9.47 -16.38
C MET A 94 1.06 8.18 -16.58
N SER A 95 1.73 7.02 -16.54
CA SER A 95 1.08 5.72 -16.53
C SER A 95 0.70 5.30 -15.12
N CYS A 96 -0.44 4.60 -14.99
CA CYS A 96 -0.95 4.10 -13.71
C CYS A 96 -1.24 2.60 -13.80
N GLY A 97 -0.80 1.85 -12.78
CA GLY A 97 -1.15 0.43 -12.58
C GLY A 97 -1.76 0.25 -11.20
N TRP A 98 -3.08 0.25 -11.10
CA TRP A 98 -3.77 0.04 -9.83
C TRP A 98 -3.49 -1.34 -9.25
N ILE A 99 -3.29 -1.43 -7.93
CA ILE A 99 -3.13 -2.69 -7.19
C ILE A 99 -4.23 -2.73 -6.12
N MET A 100 -5.04 -3.78 -6.16
CA MET A 100 -6.12 -3.98 -5.20
C MET A 100 -5.60 -4.69 -3.96
N CYS A 101 -5.70 -4.07 -2.80
CA CYS A 101 -5.24 -4.66 -1.55
C CYS A 101 -6.35 -5.31 -0.73
N PHE A 102 -5.97 -6.31 0.05
CA PHE A 102 -6.81 -6.95 1.05
C PHE A 102 -6.37 -6.51 2.44
N LEU A 103 -7.35 -6.09 3.24
CA LEU A 103 -7.13 -5.65 4.63
C LEU A 103 -6.83 -6.86 5.51
N ARG A 104 -5.57 -7.02 5.92
CA ARG A 104 -5.06 -8.22 6.61
C ARG A 104 -5.62 -8.44 8.02
N HIS A 105 -6.19 -7.40 8.64
CA HIS A 105 -6.88 -7.55 9.93
C HIS A 105 -8.25 -8.23 9.81
N LEU A 106 -8.82 -8.31 8.59
CA LEU A 106 -10.07 -9.01 8.30
C LEU A 106 -9.84 -10.51 8.02
N PRO A 107 -10.89 -11.35 8.06
CA PRO A 107 -10.79 -12.75 7.65
C PRO A 107 -10.49 -12.91 6.15
N GLU A 108 -9.80 -14.00 5.77
CA GLU A 108 -9.53 -14.34 4.35
C GLU A 108 -10.81 -14.52 3.53
N GLU A 109 -11.91 -14.97 4.14
CA GLU A 109 -13.22 -15.11 3.50
C GLU A 109 -13.71 -13.77 2.94
N ASP A 110 -13.43 -12.66 3.61
CA ASP A 110 -13.77 -11.32 3.14
C ASP A 110 -12.93 -10.93 1.93
N ALA A 111 -11.63 -11.24 1.95
CA ALA A 111 -10.74 -11.05 0.82
C ALA A 111 -11.17 -11.87 -0.41
N LEU A 112 -11.58 -13.14 -0.22
CA LEU A 112 -12.11 -13.98 -1.29
C LEU A 112 -13.39 -13.39 -1.90
N ARG A 113 -14.34 -12.93 -1.07
CA ARG A 113 -15.55 -12.25 -1.56
C ARG A 113 -15.22 -10.97 -2.32
N THR A 114 -14.27 -10.20 -1.84
CA THR A 114 -13.80 -8.96 -2.49
C THR A 114 -13.15 -9.26 -3.84
N LEU A 115 -12.31 -10.29 -3.93
CA LEU A 115 -11.68 -10.70 -5.18
C LEU A 115 -12.72 -11.13 -6.24
N GLU A 116 -13.71 -11.94 -5.85
CA GLU A 116 -14.78 -12.34 -6.79
C GLU A 116 -15.67 -11.15 -7.20
N ALA A 117 -15.95 -10.23 -6.28
CA ALA A 117 -16.76 -9.04 -6.57
C ALA A 117 -16.06 -8.04 -7.52
N VAL A 118 -14.73 -7.98 -7.54
CA VAL A 118 -13.98 -7.08 -8.42
C VAL A 118 -13.78 -7.64 -9.83
N LEU A 119 -14.06 -8.91 -10.09
CA LEU A 119 -13.78 -9.55 -11.40
C LEU A 119 -14.37 -8.80 -12.61
N PRO A 120 -15.56 -8.17 -12.56
CA PRO A 120 -16.04 -7.33 -13.65
C PRO A 120 -15.08 -6.19 -14.03
N TRP A 121 -14.22 -5.76 -13.10
CA TRP A 121 -13.23 -4.69 -13.26
C TRP A 121 -11.81 -5.19 -13.51
N ARG A 122 -11.64 -6.51 -13.74
CA ARG A 122 -10.32 -7.18 -13.83
C ARG A 122 -9.34 -6.51 -14.80
N GLY A 123 -9.81 -5.88 -15.86
CA GLY A 123 -8.98 -5.19 -16.84
C GLY A 123 -8.41 -3.83 -16.37
N HIS A 124 -8.74 -3.37 -15.16
CA HIS A 124 -8.41 -2.04 -14.68
C HIS A 124 -7.41 -2.00 -13.53
N PHE A 125 -6.93 -3.15 -13.07
CA PHE A 125 -5.87 -3.25 -12.08
C PHE A 125 -4.88 -4.36 -12.48
N ILE A 126 -3.63 -4.22 -12.06
CA ILE A 126 -2.53 -5.10 -12.50
C ILE A 126 -2.24 -6.23 -11.51
N GLY A 127 -2.60 -6.06 -10.25
CA GLY A 127 -2.24 -7.01 -9.21
C GLY A 127 -3.09 -6.88 -7.97
N VAL A 128 -2.82 -7.76 -7.01
CA VAL A 128 -3.37 -7.72 -5.66
C VAL A 128 -2.26 -7.52 -4.63
N GLY A 129 -2.63 -6.92 -3.50
CA GLY A 129 -1.73 -6.69 -2.37
C GLY A 129 -2.32 -7.15 -1.05
N LEU A 130 -1.48 -7.17 -0.02
CA LEU A 130 -1.86 -7.39 1.37
C LEU A 130 -1.34 -6.24 2.20
N ASP A 131 -2.20 -5.51 2.90
CA ASP A 131 -1.85 -4.32 3.65
C ASP A 131 -2.60 -4.20 5.00
N SER A 132 -2.62 -2.99 5.58
CA SER A 132 -3.22 -2.69 6.88
C SER A 132 -2.39 -3.23 8.07
N SER A 133 -3.01 -3.43 9.23
CA SER A 133 -2.34 -3.75 10.50
C SER A 133 -1.52 -5.03 10.43
N GLU A 134 -0.18 -4.90 10.41
CA GLU A 134 0.72 -6.03 10.21
C GLU A 134 0.84 -6.91 11.46
N ARG A 135 0.96 -6.28 12.64
CA ARG A 135 1.16 -7.03 13.89
C ARG A 135 0.01 -7.98 14.19
N GLY A 136 0.33 -9.25 14.40
CA GLY A 136 -0.65 -10.29 14.71
C GLY A 136 -1.47 -10.79 13.50
N ASN A 137 -1.20 -10.29 12.30
CA ASN A 137 -1.90 -10.67 11.07
C ASN A 137 -0.90 -11.21 10.03
N PRO A 138 -0.40 -12.43 10.21
CA PRO A 138 0.61 -13.01 9.34
C PRO A 138 0.06 -13.31 7.93
N PRO A 139 0.92 -13.30 6.89
CA PRO A 139 0.53 -13.55 5.51
C PRO A 139 -0.18 -14.88 5.28
N GLU A 140 0.14 -15.92 6.05
CA GLU A 140 -0.44 -17.27 5.95
C GLU A 140 -1.97 -17.29 6.05
N LYS A 141 -2.56 -16.27 6.67
CA LYS A 141 -4.03 -16.12 6.73
C LYS A 141 -4.67 -15.95 5.35
N PHE A 142 -3.90 -15.59 4.31
CA PHE A 142 -4.39 -15.19 2.97
C PHE A 142 -3.96 -16.14 1.85
N THR A 143 -3.61 -17.37 2.19
CA THR A 143 -3.09 -18.39 1.25
C THR A 143 -4.03 -18.65 0.07
N ARG A 144 -5.33 -18.82 0.34
CA ARG A 144 -6.32 -19.20 -0.69
C ARG A 144 -6.60 -18.05 -1.65
N VAL A 145 -6.74 -16.83 -1.13
CA VAL A 145 -7.03 -15.66 -1.98
C VAL A 145 -5.85 -15.32 -2.88
N PHE A 146 -4.61 -15.46 -2.41
CA PHE A 146 -3.42 -15.23 -3.24
C PHE A 146 -3.22 -16.36 -4.27
N ALA A 147 -3.52 -17.61 -3.92
CA ALA A 147 -3.56 -18.71 -4.90
C ALA A 147 -4.60 -18.42 -5.99
N ARG A 148 -5.78 -17.96 -5.62
CA ARG A 148 -6.83 -17.56 -6.57
C ARG A 148 -6.40 -16.39 -7.46
N ALA A 149 -5.73 -15.40 -6.90
CA ALA A 149 -5.17 -14.28 -7.68
C ALA A 149 -4.12 -14.75 -8.70
N ALA A 150 -3.28 -15.72 -8.33
CA ALA A 150 -2.32 -16.34 -9.23
C ALA A 150 -3.01 -17.06 -10.42
N GLU A 151 -4.08 -17.83 -10.15
CA GLU A 151 -4.88 -18.47 -11.20
C GLU A 151 -5.49 -17.46 -12.19
N LEU A 152 -5.82 -16.27 -11.71
CA LEU A 152 -6.34 -15.17 -12.51
C LEU A 152 -5.23 -14.40 -13.27
N GLY A 153 -3.96 -14.77 -13.10
CA GLY A 153 -2.82 -14.09 -13.72
C GLY A 153 -2.59 -12.67 -13.19
N LEU A 154 -2.94 -12.41 -11.92
CA LEU A 154 -2.68 -11.16 -11.22
C LEU A 154 -1.28 -11.16 -10.61
N HIS A 155 -0.58 -10.02 -10.69
CA HIS A 155 0.61 -9.81 -9.88
C HIS A 155 0.24 -9.82 -8.38
N ARG A 156 1.20 -10.19 -7.54
CA ARG A 156 1.02 -10.34 -6.10
C ARG A 156 2.09 -9.57 -5.37
N VAL A 157 1.68 -8.67 -4.51
CA VAL A 157 2.57 -7.90 -3.64
C VAL A 157 2.09 -8.00 -2.20
N ALA A 158 2.92 -7.72 -1.23
CA ALA A 158 2.52 -7.75 0.17
C ALA A 158 3.37 -6.81 1.02
N HIS A 159 2.73 -6.05 1.90
CA HIS A 159 3.41 -5.41 3.01
C HIS A 159 3.91 -6.49 3.96
N ALA A 160 5.20 -6.53 4.20
CA ALA A 160 5.79 -7.48 5.13
C ALA A 160 7.13 -6.95 5.66
N GLY A 161 7.35 -7.11 6.97
CA GLY A 161 8.58 -6.65 7.60
C GLY A 161 8.68 -5.13 7.70
N GLU A 162 7.57 -4.43 7.82
CA GLU A 162 7.50 -3.05 8.29
C GLU A 162 7.56 -3.04 9.83
N GLU A 163 6.52 -3.53 10.49
CA GLU A 163 6.47 -3.75 11.93
C GLU A 163 6.54 -5.24 12.29
N GLY A 164 6.15 -6.12 11.39
CA GLY A 164 6.19 -7.57 11.55
C GLY A 164 7.60 -8.15 11.44
N PRO A 165 7.81 -9.38 11.93
CA PRO A 165 9.11 -10.02 11.92
C PRO A 165 9.55 -10.41 10.48
N PRO A 166 10.86 -10.72 10.27
CA PRO A 166 11.37 -11.25 8.99
C PRO A 166 10.62 -12.49 8.46
N ASP A 167 10.05 -13.29 9.35
CA ASP A 167 9.23 -14.45 8.96
C ASP A 167 8.02 -14.08 8.13
N TYR A 168 7.44 -12.87 8.32
CA TYR A 168 6.33 -12.40 7.49
C TYR A 168 6.79 -12.13 6.04
N VAL A 169 8.02 -11.67 5.86
CA VAL A 169 8.61 -11.52 4.52
C VAL A 169 8.78 -12.90 3.86
N ARG A 170 9.30 -13.90 4.62
CA ARG A 170 9.40 -15.27 4.12
C ARG A 170 8.05 -15.84 3.73
N SER A 171 7.05 -15.69 4.59
CA SER A 171 5.70 -16.19 4.34
C SER A 171 5.05 -15.50 3.14
N ALA A 172 5.25 -14.19 2.97
CA ALA A 172 4.75 -13.49 1.79
C ALA A 172 5.36 -14.04 0.49
N LEU A 173 6.66 -14.34 0.49
CA LEU A 173 7.35 -14.92 -0.66
C LEU A 173 6.95 -16.38 -0.91
N ASP A 174 6.97 -17.22 0.13
CA ASP A 174 6.87 -18.67 -0.01
C ASP A 174 5.43 -19.17 -0.07
N ILE A 175 4.51 -18.49 0.62
CA ILE A 175 3.11 -18.90 0.75
C ILE A 175 2.20 -18.10 -0.18
N LEU A 176 2.34 -16.76 -0.18
CA LEU A 176 1.52 -15.93 -1.06
C LEU A 176 2.10 -15.83 -2.48
N GLY A 177 3.37 -16.20 -2.66
CA GLY A 177 4.08 -16.04 -3.92
C GLY A 177 4.20 -14.58 -4.33
N ALA A 178 4.43 -13.70 -3.35
CA ALA A 178 4.61 -12.27 -3.62
C ALA A 178 5.83 -12.04 -4.51
N GLU A 179 5.65 -11.22 -5.54
CA GLU A 179 6.67 -10.86 -6.52
C GLU A 179 7.43 -9.60 -6.11
N ARG A 180 6.87 -8.84 -5.17
CA ARG A 180 7.43 -7.64 -4.54
C ARG A 180 6.99 -7.59 -3.08
N ILE A 181 7.90 -7.13 -2.22
CA ILE A 181 7.60 -6.86 -0.81
C ILE A 181 7.54 -5.35 -0.60
N ASP A 182 6.43 -4.88 -0.03
CA ASP A 182 6.31 -3.50 0.35
C ASP A 182 6.90 -3.32 1.75
N HIS A 183 7.72 -2.29 1.92
CA HIS A 183 8.66 -2.01 3.01
C HIS A 183 9.83 -3.04 3.08
N GLY A 184 9.68 -4.14 3.78
CA GLY A 184 10.71 -5.17 3.93
C GLY A 184 11.89 -4.77 4.79
N VAL A 185 11.81 -3.66 5.55
CA VAL A 185 12.94 -3.06 6.28
C VAL A 185 13.47 -3.95 7.39
N ARG A 186 12.61 -4.77 8.00
CA ARG A 186 13.04 -5.71 9.05
C ARG A 186 13.71 -6.98 8.52
N SER A 187 13.81 -7.13 7.21
CA SER A 187 14.61 -8.23 6.61
C SER A 187 16.08 -8.21 7.09
N ILE A 188 16.60 -7.04 7.46
CA ILE A 188 17.97 -6.87 7.98
C ILE A 188 18.22 -7.69 9.26
N GLU A 189 17.20 -8.06 10.01
CA GLU A 189 17.28 -8.85 11.23
C GLU A 189 17.61 -10.35 10.95
N ASP A 190 17.51 -10.78 9.68
CA ASP A 190 17.75 -12.15 9.27
C ASP A 190 18.76 -12.21 8.11
N PRO A 191 20.04 -12.54 8.38
CA PRO A 191 21.09 -12.60 7.36
C PRO A 191 20.80 -13.59 6.22
N ALA A 192 20.09 -14.70 6.49
CA ALA A 192 19.75 -15.67 5.45
C ALA A 192 18.66 -15.15 4.53
N LEU A 193 17.69 -14.41 5.07
CA LEU A 193 16.68 -13.70 4.28
C LEU A 193 17.33 -12.61 3.42
N MET A 194 18.23 -11.82 3.98
CA MET A 194 18.99 -10.81 3.24
C MET A 194 19.74 -11.40 2.04
N GLN A 195 20.46 -12.52 2.25
CA GLN A 195 21.15 -13.21 1.16
C GLN A 195 20.18 -13.75 0.09
N ARG A 196 19.01 -14.23 0.50
CA ARG A 196 17.96 -14.67 -0.43
C ARG A 196 17.44 -13.52 -1.27
N LEU A 197 17.02 -12.41 -0.63
CA LEU A 197 16.49 -11.23 -1.32
C LEU A 197 17.50 -10.64 -2.33
N ALA A 198 18.78 -10.57 -1.93
CA ALA A 198 19.86 -10.13 -2.82
C ALA A 198 20.07 -11.09 -4.00
N ARG A 199 20.10 -12.40 -3.76
CA ARG A 199 20.27 -13.41 -4.82
C ARG A 199 19.10 -13.44 -5.80
N GLU A 200 17.87 -13.38 -5.29
CA GLU A 200 16.63 -13.49 -6.07
C GLU A 200 16.19 -12.14 -6.66
N GLN A 201 16.84 -11.04 -6.26
CA GLN A 201 16.52 -9.68 -6.68
C GLN A 201 15.04 -9.33 -6.49
N VAL A 202 14.49 -9.78 -5.36
CA VAL A 202 13.10 -9.44 -5.00
C VAL A 202 13.00 -7.93 -4.76
N PRO A 203 12.14 -7.19 -5.46
CA PRO A 203 11.98 -5.77 -5.24
C PRO A 203 11.40 -5.46 -3.86
N LEU A 204 11.99 -4.46 -3.19
CA LEU A 204 11.46 -3.87 -1.95
C LEU A 204 11.03 -2.42 -2.22
N THR A 205 9.80 -2.06 -1.88
CA THR A 205 9.32 -0.67 -1.93
C THR A 205 9.50 -0.03 -0.57
N VAL A 206 10.72 0.42 -0.27
CA VAL A 206 11.07 1.03 1.02
C VAL A 206 10.53 2.46 1.09
N CYS A 207 9.92 2.81 2.23
CA CYS A 207 9.25 4.09 2.45
C CYS A 207 9.85 4.82 3.67
N PRO A 208 11.03 5.48 3.53
CA PRO A 208 11.77 5.99 4.70
C PRO A 208 11.01 7.03 5.52
N LEU A 209 10.28 7.95 4.87
CA LEU A 209 9.51 8.98 5.58
C LEU A 209 8.36 8.37 6.38
N SER A 210 7.63 7.42 5.79
CA SER A 210 6.60 6.65 6.45
C SER A 210 7.17 5.91 7.67
N ASN A 211 8.24 5.15 7.48
CA ASN A 211 8.84 4.35 8.54
C ASN A 211 9.33 5.20 9.73
N VAL A 212 9.82 6.42 9.49
CA VAL A 212 10.14 7.37 10.56
C VAL A 212 8.86 7.91 11.21
N LYS A 213 7.88 8.29 10.41
CA LYS A 213 6.63 8.89 10.90
C LYS A 213 5.81 7.91 11.74
N LEU A 214 5.87 6.62 11.41
CA LEU A 214 5.23 5.52 12.15
C LEU A 214 6.11 4.93 13.26
N CYS A 215 7.21 5.60 13.58
CA CYS A 215 8.14 5.22 14.66
C CYS A 215 8.80 3.83 14.49
N VAL A 216 8.84 3.29 13.27
CA VAL A 216 9.63 2.09 12.92
C VAL A 216 11.12 2.42 13.05
N PHE A 217 11.51 3.61 12.64
CA PHE A 217 12.84 4.20 12.87
C PHE A 217 12.72 5.54 13.59
N PRO A 218 13.69 5.90 14.44
CA PRO A 218 13.62 7.15 15.19
C PRO A 218 13.85 8.40 14.33
N ASP A 219 14.61 8.26 13.23
CA ASP A 219 14.95 9.32 12.28
C ASP A 219 15.51 8.73 10.98
N LEU A 220 15.69 9.57 9.95
CA LEU A 220 16.23 9.14 8.65
C LEU A 220 17.71 8.73 8.70
N GLU A 221 18.50 9.31 9.62
CA GLU A 221 19.93 8.97 9.74
C GLU A 221 20.12 7.52 10.21
N ARG A 222 19.17 6.99 10.99
CA ARG A 222 19.18 5.61 11.48
C ARG A 222 18.37 4.65 10.61
N HIS A 223 17.74 5.16 9.56
CA HIS A 223 17.00 4.29 8.62
C HIS A 223 17.98 3.40 7.86
N ASN A 224 17.62 2.12 7.69
CA ASN A 224 18.51 1.11 7.14
C ASN A 224 18.50 0.99 5.61
N VAL A 225 17.86 1.89 4.89
CA VAL A 225 17.75 1.83 3.42
C VAL A 225 19.10 1.72 2.74
N ALA A 226 20.11 2.48 3.18
CA ALA A 226 21.47 2.41 2.65
C ALA A 226 22.09 1.01 2.89
N GLN A 227 21.89 0.44 4.08
CA GLN A 227 22.40 -0.90 4.42
C GLN A 227 21.75 -2.00 3.54
N LEU A 228 20.45 -1.89 3.23
CA LEU A 228 19.78 -2.80 2.32
C LEU A 228 20.35 -2.69 0.90
N MET A 229 20.59 -1.47 0.42
CA MET A 229 21.21 -1.21 -0.89
C MET A 229 22.65 -1.73 -0.94
N ASP A 230 23.48 -1.47 0.07
CA ASP A 230 24.87 -1.92 0.17
C ASP A 230 24.98 -3.46 0.23
N ALA A 231 23.96 -4.12 0.79
CA ALA A 231 23.84 -5.59 0.78
C ALA A 231 23.39 -6.15 -0.58
N GLY A 232 23.17 -5.31 -1.59
CA GLY A 232 22.82 -5.71 -2.95
C GLY A 232 21.34 -6.05 -3.16
N LEU A 233 20.45 -5.63 -2.28
CA LEU A 233 19.01 -5.82 -2.45
C LEU A 233 18.46 -4.87 -3.53
N CYS A 234 17.41 -5.33 -4.22
CA CYS A 234 16.66 -4.51 -5.19
C CYS A 234 15.71 -3.59 -4.42
N VAL A 235 16.17 -2.37 -4.12
CA VAL A 235 15.42 -1.40 -3.32
C VAL A 235 14.95 -0.22 -4.20
N THR A 236 13.69 0.15 -4.04
CA THR A 236 13.16 1.44 -4.51
C THR A 236 12.77 2.31 -3.31
N VAL A 237 12.89 3.64 -3.45
CA VAL A 237 12.45 4.60 -2.43
C VAL A 237 11.11 5.16 -2.86
N ASN A 238 10.13 5.10 -1.96
CA ASN A 238 8.74 5.41 -2.24
C ASN A 238 8.15 6.35 -1.18
N SER A 239 7.07 7.04 -1.56
CA SER A 239 6.43 8.05 -0.70
C SER A 239 5.41 7.47 0.26
N ASP A 240 4.93 6.23 0.01
CA ASP A 240 3.80 5.64 0.75
C ASP A 240 2.56 6.54 0.70
N ASP A 241 2.00 6.95 1.84
CA ASP A 241 0.90 7.91 1.97
C ASP A 241 1.42 9.34 2.16
N PRO A 242 1.85 10.03 1.09
CA PRO A 242 2.62 11.26 1.21
C PRO A 242 1.86 12.41 1.88
N ALA A 243 0.53 12.42 1.77
CA ALA A 243 -0.31 13.42 2.43
C ALA A 243 -0.31 13.29 3.96
N TYR A 244 -0.04 12.10 4.48
CA TYR A 244 0.03 11.81 5.92
C TYR A 244 1.46 11.89 6.46
N PHE A 245 2.45 11.44 5.69
CA PHE A 245 3.83 11.32 6.16
C PHE A 245 4.71 12.53 5.84
N GLY A 246 4.17 13.50 5.10
CA GLY A 246 4.77 14.82 4.96
C GLY A 246 5.86 14.94 3.89
N GLY A 247 5.95 14.01 2.95
CA GLY A 247 6.87 14.07 1.82
C GLY A 247 6.42 13.22 0.66
N TYR A 248 6.70 13.71 -0.54
CA TYR A 248 6.51 12.98 -1.81
C TYR A 248 7.84 12.34 -2.24
N VAL A 249 8.06 12.14 -3.54
CA VAL A 249 9.25 11.43 -4.02
C VAL A 249 10.50 12.32 -4.05
N ASN A 250 10.34 13.64 -4.10
CA ASN A 250 11.42 14.64 -4.09
C ASN A 250 11.53 15.35 -2.75
#